data_a94f09b4920eb5a80d3e1465373da31f
#
_entry.id   a94f09b4920eb5a80d3e1465373da31f
#
_cell.length_a   1.000
_cell.length_b   1.000
_cell.length_c   1.000
_cell.angle_alpha   90.00
_cell.angle_beta   90.00
_cell.angle_gamma   90.00
#
_symmetry.space_group_name_H-M   'P 1'
#
loop_
_entity.id
_entity.type
_entity.pdbx_description
1 polymer ?
#
loop_
_entity_poly.entity_id
_entity_poly.type
_entity_poly.pdbx_seq_one_letter_code
_entity_poly.pdbx_strand_id
1 'polypeptide(L)'
;MNFIYFGDKSNKSILFIHGMASTAMLCYEPILNYLSDYYVILAEVDGHSKQLGELISLEKNCDEIENFIRTHLSGNLYCLSGFSMGATMAVEIIGRGKVNVEKTHLDAAFLVKMGLLAKPFTNIFCKVIKRIKNQQTIPKFLLDSAMGKDNNSITEMLYSDISSGTIKTACKFVYTYSIPDKIGDYKGTVLFWRGSNEHYPRKSAILLKRYLPNFMDVEIENMGHGQFLHEHSERYAKELVNYLQS
;
A
#
# COMPACT_ATOMS: atom_id res chain seq x y z
N MET A 1 14.97 1.83 5.74
CA MET A 1 13.62 2.40 5.97
C MET A 1 13.63 3.42 7.10
N ASN A 2 12.59 4.24 7.19
CA ASN A 2 12.32 5.13 8.32
C ASN A 2 10.90 4.89 8.85
N PHE A 3 10.66 5.20 10.14
CA PHE A 3 9.35 5.11 10.76
C PHE A 3 8.99 6.43 11.40
N ILE A 4 7.78 6.93 11.12
CA ILE A 4 7.24 8.19 11.64
C ILE A 4 6.09 7.84 12.58
N TYR A 5 6.00 8.51 13.74
CA TYR A 5 5.10 8.11 14.82
C TYR A 5 4.13 9.22 15.18
N PHE A 6 2.87 8.84 15.45
CA PHE A 6 1.81 9.73 15.93
C PHE A 6 1.00 9.05 17.03
N GLY A 7 0.45 9.84 17.93
CA GLY A 7 -0.38 9.33 19.02
C GLY A 7 0.40 8.76 20.20
N ASP A 8 -0.33 8.23 21.17
CA ASP A 8 0.25 7.66 22.39
C ASP A 8 0.67 6.22 22.17
N LYS A 9 1.90 5.88 22.56
CA LYS A 9 2.47 4.53 22.43
C LYS A 9 1.75 3.47 23.25
N SER A 10 0.96 3.86 24.24
CA SER A 10 0.12 2.94 25.04
C SER A 10 -1.14 2.48 24.30
N ASN A 11 -1.53 3.17 23.23
CA ASN A 11 -2.69 2.83 22.43
C ASN A 11 -2.41 1.63 21.50
N LYS A 12 -3.49 1.04 20.95
CA LYS A 12 -3.40 -0.01 19.95
C LYS A 12 -2.61 0.51 18.71
N SER A 13 -1.62 -0.26 18.27
CA SER A 13 -0.71 0.16 17.21
C SER A 13 -1.23 -0.14 15.80
N ILE A 14 -1.14 0.83 14.91
CA ILE A 14 -1.43 0.66 13.48
C ILE A 14 -0.17 1.02 12.69
N LEU A 15 0.30 0.11 11.84
CA LEU A 15 1.40 0.36 10.94
C LEU A 15 0.88 0.50 9.51
N PHE A 16 1.19 1.63 8.86
CA PHE A 16 0.81 1.93 7.49
C PHE A 16 2.01 1.84 6.54
N ILE A 17 1.81 1.22 5.37
CA ILE A 17 2.78 1.13 4.28
C ILE A 17 2.21 1.80 3.04
N HIS A 18 2.88 2.84 2.54
CA HIS A 18 2.41 3.65 1.41
C HIS A 18 2.52 2.96 0.05
N GLY A 19 1.89 3.55 -0.96
CA GLY A 19 1.94 3.10 -2.34
C GLY A 19 3.26 3.43 -3.05
N MET A 20 3.49 2.77 -4.20
CA MET A 20 4.65 3.03 -5.06
C MET A 20 4.67 4.47 -5.56
N ALA A 21 5.86 5.07 -5.56
CA ALA A 21 6.08 6.46 -5.93
C ALA A 21 5.28 7.48 -5.12
N SER A 22 4.99 7.16 -3.86
CA SER A 22 4.45 8.10 -2.88
C SER A 22 5.41 8.19 -1.68
N THR A 23 5.07 8.99 -0.69
CA THR A 23 5.70 8.96 0.64
C THR A 23 4.66 8.59 1.69
N ALA A 24 5.12 8.21 2.87
CA ALA A 24 4.23 7.87 3.97
C ALA A 24 3.31 9.05 4.33
N MET A 25 3.85 10.27 4.35
CA MET A 25 3.07 11.49 4.64
C MET A 25 2.12 11.84 3.49
N LEU A 26 2.57 11.81 2.21
CA LEU A 26 1.67 12.10 1.08
C LEU A 26 0.47 11.16 1.02
N CYS A 27 0.65 9.88 1.43
CA CYS A 27 -0.45 8.93 1.50
C CYS A 27 -1.39 9.19 2.68
N TYR A 28 -0.85 9.40 3.89
CA TYR A 28 -1.65 9.18 5.10
C TYR A 28 -1.86 10.42 5.98
N GLU A 29 -1.18 11.55 5.71
CA GLU A 29 -1.43 12.79 6.45
C GLU A 29 -2.92 13.17 6.51
N PRO A 30 -3.71 13.05 5.40
CA PRO A 30 -5.11 13.45 5.42
C PRO A 30 -6.01 12.68 6.41
N ILE A 31 -5.57 11.48 6.83
CA ILE A 31 -6.37 10.64 7.74
C ILE A 31 -5.87 10.64 9.19
N LEU A 32 -4.69 11.19 9.47
CA LEU A 32 -4.06 11.10 10.80
C LEU A 32 -4.92 11.68 11.92
N ASN A 33 -5.59 12.80 11.66
CA ASN A 33 -6.44 13.47 12.67
C ASN A 33 -7.63 12.61 13.14
N TYR A 34 -8.03 11.62 12.36
CA TYR A 34 -9.12 10.70 12.71
C TYR A 34 -8.64 9.45 13.47
N LEU A 35 -7.33 9.30 13.64
CA LEU A 35 -6.69 8.13 14.25
C LEU A 35 -6.06 8.46 15.61
N SER A 36 -6.49 9.54 16.27
CA SER A 36 -5.93 10.03 17.54
C SER A 36 -5.95 8.99 18.68
N ASP A 37 -6.90 8.05 18.63
CA ASP A 37 -7.06 6.99 19.64
C ASP A 37 -6.11 5.80 19.42
N TYR A 38 -5.23 5.89 18.40
CA TYR A 38 -4.29 4.83 18.04
C TYR A 38 -2.85 5.34 18.10
N TYR A 39 -1.92 4.41 18.30
CA TYR A 39 -0.51 4.63 18.04
C TYR A 39 -0.24 4.34 16.57
N VAL A 40 -0.11 5.39 15.78
CA VAL A 40 0.08 5.30 14.32
C VAL A 40 1.56 5.30 13.99
N ILE A 41 1.97 4.33 13.19
CA ILE A 41 3.33 4.15 12.68
C ILE A 41 3.28 4.19 11.17
N LEU A 42 3.91 5.18 10.56
CA LEU A 42 4.04 5.26 9.10
C LEU A 42 5.41 4.72 8.70
N ALA A 43 5.42 3.66 7.90
CA ALA A 43 6.64 3.08 7.34
C ALA A 43 6.99 3.77 6.02
N GLU A 44 8.12 4.50 6.00
CA GLU A 44 8.68 5.12 4.80
C GLU A 44 9.61 4.12 4.10
N VAL A 45 9.20 3.64 2.94
CA VAL A 45 9.92 2.63 2.15
C VAL A 45 11.18 3.23 1.51
N ASP A 46 12.27 2.45 1.46
CA ASP A 46 13.52 2.89 0.82
C ASP A 46 13.29 3.41 -0.60
N GLY A 47 14.03 4.43 -0.98
CA GLY A 47 13.94 5.08 -2.29
C GLY A 47 12.75 6.02 -2.48
N HIS A 48 11.87 6.17 -1.48
CA HIS A 48 10.66 7.01 -1.55
C HIS A 48 10.79 8.33 -0.79
N SER A 49 11.96 8.67 -0.29
CA SER A 49 12.28 9.99 0.24
C SER A 49 13.73 10.37 -0.03
N LYS A 50 14.05 11.68 0.07
CA LYS A 50 15.44 12.16 -0.16
C LYS A 50 16.44 11.65 0.88
N GLN A 51 15.96 11.32 2.10
CA GLN A 51 16.80 10.87 3.19
C GLN A 51 17.15 9.38 3.12
N LEU A 52 16.38 8.62 2.34
CA LEU A 52 16.56 7.17 2.20
C LEU A 52 17.30 6.85 0.90
N GLY A 53 18.22 5.89 0.97
CA GLY A 53 18.90 5.35 -0.20
C GLY A 53 17.94 4.66 -1.17
N GLU A 54 18.45 4.27 -2.36
CA GLU A 54 17.63 3.58 -3.36
C GLU A 54 17.02 2.28 -2.82
N LEU A 55 15.85 1.93 -3.33
CA LEU A 55 15.20 0.66 -3.04
C LEU A 55 16.00 -0.50 -3.62
N ILE A 56 16.54 -1.34 -2.75
CA ILE A 56 17.26 -2.57 -3.13
C ILE A 56 16.28 -3.69 -3.44
N SER A 57 15.37 -3.96 -2.47
CA SER A 57 14.26 -4.90 -2.65
C SER A 57 13.15 -4.61 -1.64
N LEU A 58 11.89 -4.92 -2.00
CA LEU A 58 10.77 -4.80 -1.09
C LEU A 58 10.76 -5.92 -0.05
N GLU A 59 11.33 -7.09 -0.36
CA GLU A 59 11.52 -8.18 0.59
C GLU A 59 12.38 -7.74 1.77
N LYS A 60 13.47 -7.00 1.51
CA LYS A 60 14.32 -6.41 2.56
C LYS A 60 13.54 -5.42 3.42
N ASN A 61 12.71 -4.57 2.80
CA ASN A 61 11.88 -3.64 3.55
C ASN A 61 10.79 -4.37 4.37
N CYS A 62 10.25 -5.49 3.89
CA CYS A 62 9.39 -6.36 4.72
C CYS A 62 10.15 -6.92 5.92
N ASP A 63 11.41 -7.39 5.74
CA ASP A 63 12.25 -7.85 6.85
C ASP A 63 12.51 -6.74 7.89
N GLU A 64 12.71 -5.50 7.44
CA GLU A 64 12.91 -4.34 8.34
C GLU A 64 11.61 -4.02 9.12
N ILE A 65 10.42 -4.09 8.49
CA ILE A 65 9.12 -3.92 9.16
C ILE A 65 8.91 -5.05 10.19
N GLU A 66 9.13 -6.30 9.81
CA GLU A 66 9.02 -7.45 10.71
C GLU A 66 9.97 -7.32 11.91
N ASN A 67 11.21 -6.86 11.65
CA ASN A 67 12.19 -6.59 12.72
C ASN A 67 11.71 -5.47 13.64
N PHE A 68 11.19 -4.38 13.09
CA PHE A 68 10.62 -3.28 13.86
C PHE A 68 9.48 -3.77 14.77
N ILE A 69 8.53 -4.55 14.26
CA ILE A 69 7.42 -5.10 15.04
C ILE A 69 7.96 -5.98 16.18
N ARG A 70 8.96 -6.82 15.93
CA ARG A 70 9.56 -7.68 16.95
C ARG A 70 10.25 -6.90 18.06
N THR A 71 11.01 -5.85 17.69
CA THR A 71 11.87 -5.14 18.64
C THR A 71 11.15 -4.02 19.40
N HIS A 72 10.17 -3.35 18.78
CA HIS A 72 9.49 -2.18 19.35
C HIS A 72 8.07 -2.46 19.82
N LEU A 73 7.43 -3.53 19.30
CA LEU A 73 6.05 -3.91 19.61
C LEU A 73 5.95 -5.34 20.17
N SER A 74 7.07 -5.89 20.67
CA SER A 74 7.13 -7.25 21.27
C SER A 74 6.56 -8.34 20.34
N GLY A 75 6.71 -8.17 19.03
CA GLY A 75 6.24 -9.11 18.01
C GLY A 75 4.74 -9.03 17.69
N ASN A 76 4.00 -8.09 18.26
CA ASN A 76 2.55 -7.97 18.11
C ASN A 76 2.17 -6.62 17.50
N LEU A 77 1.35 -6.64 16.47
CA LEU A 77 0.80 -5.45 15.83
C LEU A 77 -0.72 -5.58 15.78
N TYR A 78 -1.44 -4.54 16.25
CA TYR A 78 -2.91 -4.54 16.21
C TYR A 78 -3.43 -4.50 14.78
N CYS A 79 -2.95 -3.55 13.95
CA CYS A 79 -3.35 -3.50 12.54
C CYS A 79 -2.17 -3.19 11.62
N LEU A 80 -2.06 -3.97 10.54
CA LEU A 80 -1.16 -3.69 9.41
C LEU A 80 -2.01 -3.17 8.26
N SER A 81 -1.77 -1.93 7.85
CA SER A 81 -2.48 -1.29 6.75
C SER A 81 -1.53 -0.99 5.60
N GLY A 82 -1.96 -1.22 4.38
CA GLY A 82 -1.16 -0.88 3.21
C GLY A 82 -2.01 -0.41 2.04
N PHE A 83 -1.46 0.53 1.25
CA PHE A 83 -2.03 0.99 0.00
C PHE A 83 -1.21 0.49 -1.19
N SER A 84 -1.86 -0.10 -2.19
CA SER A 84 -1.23 -0.50 -3.47
C SER A 84 0.00 -1.41 -3.26
N MET A 85 1.21 -0.95 -3.57
CA MET A 85 2.47 -1.63 -3.27
C MET A 85 2.58 -1.99 -1.78
N GLY A 86 2.23 -1.06 -0.90
CA GLY A 86 2.23 -1.28 0.55
C GLY A 86 1.25 -2.38 0.97
N ALA A 87 0.10 -2.49 0.30
CA ALA A 87 -0.84 -3.59 0.54
C ALA A 87 -0.29 -4.94 0.07
N THR A 88 0.48 -4.96 -1.04
CA THR A 88 1.20 -6.18 -1.47
C THR A 88 2.27 -6.59 -0.45
N MET A 89 3.01 -5.61 0.11
CA MET A 89 3.97 -5.86 1.19
C MET A 89 3.29 -6.36 2.47
N ALA A 90 2.11 -5.83 2.80
CA ALA A 90 1.33 -6.30 3.95
C ALA A 90 0.93 -7.78 3.79
N VAL A 91 0.50 -8.19 2.59
CA VAL A 91 0.23 -9.61 2.29
C VAL A 91 1.49 -10.47 2.42
N GLU A 92 2.63 -9.97 1.98
CA GLU A 92 3.92 -10.66 2.16
C GLU A 92 4.23 -10.87 3.64
N ILE A 93 4.10 -9.83 4.48
CA ILE A 93 4.41 -9.87 5.92
C ILE A 93 3.49 -10.88 6.65
N ILE A 94 2.17 -10.79 6.45
CA ILE A 94 1.24 -11.73 7.12
C ILE A 94 1.41 -13.16 6.59
N GLY A 95 1.75 -13.32 5.31
CA GLY A 95 1.98 -14.64 4.69
C GLY A 95 3.27 -15.30 5.14
N ARG A 96 4.27 -14.53 5.59
CA ARG A 96 5.51 -15.07 6.19
C ARG A 96 5.29 -15.57 7.62
N GLY A 97 4.32 -15.04 8.35
CA GLY A 97 3.98 -15.45 9.71
C GLY A 97 5.09 -15.27 10.75
N LYS A 98 6.01 -14.30 10.52
CA LYS A 98 7.13 -14.03 11.45
C LYS A 98 6.76 -13.10 12.61
N VAL A 99 5.63 -12.41 12.51
CA VAL A 99 5.07 -11.50 13.51
C VAL A 99 3.58 -11.75 13.65
N ASN A 100 3.02 -11.41 14.80
CA ASN A 100 1.58 -11.54 15.06
C ASN A 100 0.89 -10.24 14.64
N VAL A 101 -0.06 -10.32 13.69
CA VAL A 101 -0.89 -9.21 13.23
C VAL A 101 -2.34 -9.59 13.46
N GLU A 102 -3.08 -8.78 14.24
CA GLU A 102 -4.48 -9.09 14.60
C GLU A 102 -5.44 -8.76 13.47
N LYS A 103 -5.28 -7.58 12.86
CA LYS A 103 -6.09 -7.09 11.74
C LYS A 103 -5.21 -6.65 10.57
N THR A 104 -5.70 -6.83 9.36
CA THR A 104 -5.01 -6.35 8.15
C THR A 104 -5.98 -5.56 7.28
N HIS A 105 -5.60 -4.35 6.91
CA HIS A 105 -6.32 -3.54 5.94
C HIS A 105 -5.51 -3.41 4.66
N LEU A 106 -6.09 -3.80 3.53
CA LEU A 106 -5.49 -3.81 2.21
C LEU A 106 -6.27 -2.89 1.28
N ASP A 107 -5.72 -1.75 0.94
CA ASP A 107 -6.31 -0.85 -0.04
C ASP A 107 -5.64 -1.06 -1.40
N ALA A 108 -6.42 -1.53 -2.37
CA ALA A 108 -6.02 -1.74 -3.76
C ALA A 108 -4.76 -2.61 -3.96
N ALA A 109 -4.61 -3.70 -3.17
CA ALA A 109 -3.47 -4.61 -3.27
C ALA A 109 -3.34 -5.23 -4.67
N PHE A 110 -2.10 -5.37 -5.14
CA PHE A 110 -1.76 -5.92 -6.45
C PHE A 110 -1.10 -7.30 -6.26
N LEU A 111 -1.87 -8.39 -6.42
CA LEU A 111 -1.45 -9.74 -6.09
C LEU A 111 -1.43 -10.70 -7.30
N VAL A 112 -1.65 -10.20 -8.50
CA VAL A 112 -1.70 -10.99 -9.73
C VAL A 112 -0.54 -10.68 -10.65
N LYS A 113 0.08 -11.71 -11.22
CA LYS A 113 1.20 -11.55 -12.14
C LYS A 113 0.75 -10.89 -13.45
N MET A 114 1.44 -9.86 -13.88
CA MET A 114 1.16 -9.18 -15.15
C MET A 114 1.74 -9.88 -16.37
N GLY A 115 2.65 -10.84 -16.18
CA GLY A 115 3.29 -11.56 -17.28
C GLY A 115 4.01 -10.61 -18.26
N LEU A 116 3.74 -10.75 -19.56
CA LEU A 116 4.36 -9.93 -20.61
C LEU A 116 4.02 -8.43 -20.51
N LEU A 117 2.97 -8.06 -19.80
CA LEU A 117 2.55 -6.66 -19.63
C LEU A 117 3.38 -5.93 -18.56
N ALA A 118 4.11 -6.63 -17.69
CA ALA A 118 4.89 -6.02 -16.61
C ALA A 118 5.88 -4.95 -17.13
N LYS A 119 6.66 -5.27 -18.15
CA LYS A 119 7.67 -4.35 -18.71
C LYS A 119 7.05 -3.11 -19.39
N PRO A 120 6.04 -3.22 -20.27
CA PRO A 120 5.33 -2.07 -20.80
C PRO A 120 4.77 -1.14 -19.72
N PHE A 121 4.07 -1.69 -18.72
CA PHE A 121 3.50 -0.90 -17.62
C PHE A 121 4.57 -0.21 -16.78
N THR A 122 5.68 -0.89 -16.45
CA THR A 122 6.83 -0.27 -15.78
C THR A 122 7.36 0.93 -16.56
N ASN A 123 7.51 0.79 -17.88
CA ASN A 123 8.00 1.88 -18.73
C ASN A 123 7.02 3.06 -18.78
N ILE A 124 5.72 2.79 -18.84
CA ILE A 124 4.67 3.83 -18.79
C ILE A 124 4.76 4.57 -17.46
N PHE A 125 4.83 3.84 -16.34
CA PHE A 125 4.91 4.44 -15.01
C PHE A 125 6.16 5.32 -14.86
N CYS A 126 7.33 4.84 -15.28
CA CYS A 126 8.57 5.65 -15.30
C CYS A 126 8.41 6.94 -16.15
N LYS A 127 7.72 6.87 -17.30
CA LYS A 127 7.46 8.06 -18.13
C LYS A 127 6.53 9.05 -17.43
N VAL A 128 5.48 8.58 -16.76
CA VAL A 128 4.56 9.45 -15.99
C VAL A 128 5.33 10.20 -14.91
N ILE A 129 6.07 9.50 -14.05
CA ILE A 129 6.85 10.13 -12.98
C ILE A 129 7.89 11.13 -13.53
N LYS A 130 8.59 10.77 -14.61
CA LYS A 130 9.54 11.69 -15.27
C LYS A 130 8.86 12.99 -15.76
N ARG A 131 7.63 12.90 -16.29
CA ARG A 131 6.87 14.08 -16.71
C ARG A 131 6.43 14.94 -15.54
N ILE A 132 5.96 14.33 -14.45
CA ILE A 132 5.64 15.05 -13.21
C ILE A 132 6.86 15.80 -12.70
N LYS A 133 8.01 15.12 -12.57
CA LYS A 133 9.27 15.73 -12.13
C LYS A 133 9.69 16.94 -12.98
N ASN A 134 9.48 16.85 -14.28
CA ASN A 134 9.84 17.92 -15.23
C ASN A 134 8.70 18.95 -15.43
N GLN A 135 7.63 18.90 -14.64
CA GLN A 135 6.44 19.77 -14.75
C GLN A 135 5.84 19.78 -16.16
N GLN A 136 5.90 18.63 -16.86
CA GLN A 136 5.38 18.46 -18.22
C GLN A 136 3.96 17.91 -18.17
N THR A 137 3.11 18.36 -19.12
CA THR A 137 1.76 17.82 -19.29
C THR A 137 1.81 16.32 -19.52
N ILE A 138 1.02 15.56 -18.74
CA ILE A 138 0.88 14.13 -18.91
C ILE A 138 -0.28 13.86 -19.88
N PRO A 139 -0.05 13.21 -21.03
CA PRO A 139 -1.15 12.80 -21.90
C PRO A 139 -2.14 11.91 -21.14
N LYS A 140 -3.43 12.20 -21.24
CA LYS A 140 -4.49 11.48 -20.50
C LYS A 140 -4.37 9.95 -20.64
N PHE A 141 -4.09 9.45 -21.84
CA PHE A 141 -3.97 8.01 -22.09
C PHE A 141 -2.80 7.35 -21.29
N LEU A 142 -1.72 8.09 -21.03
CA LEU A 142 -0.61 7.59 -20.18
C LEU A 142 -1.01 7.55 -18.71
N LEU A 143 -1.70 8.58 -18.24
CA LEU A 143 -2.19 8.63 -16.86
C LEU A 143 -3.24 7.53 -16.63
N ASP A 144 -4.23 7.44 -17.51
CA ASP A 144 -5.27 6.39 -17.43
C ASP A 144 -4.69 4.98 -17.48
N SER A 145 -3.61 4.77 -18.26
CA SER A 145 -2.94 3.47 -18.34
C SER A 145 -2.14 3.12 -17.09
N ALA A 146 -1.59 4.12 -16.39
CA ALA A 146 -0.77 3.92 -15.20
C ALA A 146 -1.58 3.88 -13.91
N MET A 147 -2.63 4.72 -13.80
CA MET A 147 -3.33 5.01 -12.54
C MET A 147 -4.84 4.73 -12.57
N GLY A 148 -5.37 4.29 -13.71
CA GLY A 148 -6.80 4.12 -13.91
C GLY A 148 -7.47 5.34 -14.55
N LYS A 149 -8.65 5.11 -15.17
CA LYS A 149 -9.39 6.16 -15.88
C LYS A 149 -9.90 7.22 -14.89
N ASP A 150 -9.87 8.47 -15.35
CA ASP A 150 -10.43 9.65 -14.66
C ASP A 150 -9.87 9.90 -13.24
N ASN A 151 -8.69 9.39 -12.94
CA ASN A 151 -8.01 9.52 -11.66
C ASN A 151 -6.87 10.55 -11.74
N ASN A 152 -7.21 11.81 -11.97
CA ASN A 152 -6.21 12.88 -12.10
C ASN A 152 -5.61 13.28 -10.74
N SER A 153 -6.39 13.24 -9.67
CA SER A 153 -5.98 13.60 -8.31
C SER A 153 -4.85 12.73 -7.76
N ILE A 154 -4.70 11.50 -8.24
CA ILE A 154 -3.62 10.59 -7.82
C ILE A 154 -2.22 11.20 -8.02
N THR A 155 -2.06 12.15 -8.96
CA THR A 155 -0.77 12.81 -9.20
C THR A 155 -0.29 13.62 -8.01
N GLU A 156 -1.18 14.08 -7.14
CA GLU A 156 -0.88 14.83 -5.92
C GLU A 156 -0.26 13.93 -4.83
N MET A 157 -0.54 12.63 -4.89
CA MET A 157 0.07 11.63 -3.99
C MET A 157 1.46 11.16 -4.47
N LEU A 158 1.94 11.62 -5.64
CA LEU A 158 3.17 11.09 -6.23
C LEU A 158 4.39 11.92 -5.86
N TYR A 159 5.41 11.22 -5.33
CA TYR A 159 6.73 11.76 -5.06
C TYR A 159 7.57 11.78 -6.34
N SER A 160 7.76 12.95 -6.91
CA SER A 160 8.38 13.12 -8.22
C SER A 160 9.91 12.90 -8.25
N ASP A 161 10.58 12.97 -7.09
CA ASP A 161 12.04 12.81 -7.01
C ASP A 161 12.49 11.34 -6.89
N ILE A 162 11.55 10.39 -6.94
CA ILE A 162 11.86 8.96 -6.95
C ILE A 162 12.72 8.59 -8.18
N SER A 163 13.72 7.73 -7.97
CA SER A 163 14.59 7.27 -9.06
C SER A 163 13.90 6.24 -9.96
N SER A 164 14.30 6.20 -11.23
CA SER A 164 13.83 5.15 -12.15
C SER A 164 14.30 3.76 -11.72
N GLY A 165 15.41 3.65 -10.96
CA GLY A 165 15.89 2.41 -10.36
C GLY A 165 14.90 1.88 -9.33
N THR A 166 14.53 2.72 -8.37
CA THR A 166 13.52 2.41 -7.35
C THR A 166 12.18 2.00 -7.98
N ILE A 167 11.67 2.77 -8.97
CA ILE A 167 10.41 2.42 -9.65
C ILE A 167 10.49 1.02 -10.30
N LYS A 168 11.58 0.72 -11.02
CA LYS A 168 11.76 -0.59 -11.68
C LYS A 168 11.82 -1.73 -10.68
N THR A 169 12.51 -1.54 -9.56
CA THR A 169 12.60 -2.52 -8.47
C THR A 169 11.21 -2.77 -7.84
N ALA A 170 10.48 -1.71 -7.52
CA ALA A 170 9.12 -1.80 -6.98
C ALA A 170 8.15 -2.48 -7.96
N CYS A 171 8.15 -2.05 -9.24
CA CYS A 171 7.33 -2.66 -10.28
C CYS A 171 7.65 -4.15 -10.47
N LYS A 172 8.95 -4.52 -10.46
CA LYS A 172 9.34 -5.93 -10.57
C LYS A 172 8.70 -6.76 -9.46
N PHE A 173 8.81 -6.32 -8.20
CA PHE A 173 8.19 -7.02 -7.08
C PHE A 173 6.66 -7.12 -7.27
N VAL A 174 5.97 -5.99 -7.45
CA VAL A 174 4.50 -5.95 -7.51
C VAL A 174 3.96 -6.74 -8.70
N TYR A 175 4.56 -6.60 -9.89
CA TYR A 175 4.04 -7.20 -11.14
C TYR A 175 4.42 -8.67 -11.33
N THR A 176 5.36 -9.18 -10.53
CA THR A 176 5.72 -10.61 -10.55
C THR A 176 5.38 -11.33 -9.25
N TYR A 177 4.70 -10.64 -8.34
CA TYR A 177 4.37 -11.14 -7.01
C TYR A 177 3.62 -12.47 -7.03
N SER A 178 3.92 -13.31 -6.07
CA SER A 178 3.19 -14.54 -5.78
C SER A 178 2.83 -14.55 -4.30
N ILE A 179 1.57 -14.81 -4.00
CA ILE A 179 1.11 -14.94 -2.62
C ILE A 179 1.91 -16.07 -1.93
N PRO A 180 2.44 -15.87 -0.72
CA PRO A 180 3.16 -16.89 0.02
C PRO A 180 2.27 -18.11 0.33
N ASP A 181 2.83 -19.31 0.24
CA ASP A 181 2.10 -20.57 0.46
C ASP A 181 1.45 -20.63 1.86
N LYS A 182 2.09 -20.01 2.86
CA LYS A 182 1.63 -19.99 4.25
C LYS A 182 0.56 -18.95 4.55
N ILE A 183 0.09 -18.18 3.58
CA ILE A 183 -0.93 -17.14 3.80
C ILE A 183 -2.21 -17.71 4.46
N GLY A 184 -2.57 -18.95 4.17
CA GLY A 184 -3.71 -19.66 4.78
C GLY A 184 -3.56 -19.93 6.28
N ASP A 185 -2.35 -19.81 6.83
CA ASP A 185 -2.10 -19.94 8.27
C ASP A 185 -2.45 -18.68 9.06
N TYR A 186 -2.60 -17.54 8.36
CA TYR A 186 -2.99 -16.28 8.98
C TYR A 186 -4.40 -16.36 9.56
N LYS A 187 -4.54 -16.01 10.85
CA LYS A 187 -5.80 -16.13 11.62
C LYS A 187 -6.51 -14.82 11.87
N GLY A 188 -5.82 -13.69 11.64
CA GLY A 188 -6.41 -12.37 11.77
C GLY A 188 -7.48 -12.08 10.73
N THR A 189 -8.16 -10.95 10.89
CA THR A 189 -9.17 -10.50 9.93
C THR A 189 -8.52 -9.67 8.82
N VAL A 190 -9.04 -9.76 7.61
CA VAL A 190 -8.59 -8.96 6.45
C VAL A 190 -9.75 -8.17 5.89
N LEU A 191 -9.59 -6.85 5.86
CA LEU A 191 -10.44 -5.94 5.10
C LEU A 191 -9.71 -5.56 3.81
N PHE A 192 -10.31 -5.85 2.67
CA PHE A 192 -9.77 -5.50 1.36
C PHE A 192 -10.68 -4.46 0.70
N TRP A 193 -10.14 -3.26 0.47
CA TRP A 193 -10.82 -2.22 -0.29
C TRP A 193 -10.30 -2.12 -1.71
N ARG A 194 -11.19 -1.82 -2.63
CA ARG A 194 -10.88 -1.56 -4.03
C ARG A 194 -11.93 -0.66 -4.67
N GLY A 195 -11.50 0.20 -5.56
CA GLY A 195 -12.42 0.94 -6.40
C GLY A 195 -13.09 0.04 -7.44
N SER A 196 -14.33 0.37 -7.84
CA SER A 196 -15.03 -0.38 -8.90
C SER A 196 -14.33 -0.26 -10.26
N ASN A 197 -13.55 0.81 -10.48
CA ASN A 197 -12.80 1.04 -11.72
C ASN A 197 -11.42 0.35 -11.73
N GLU A 198 -11.11 -0.51 -10.75
CA GLU A 198 -9.81 -1.14 -10.57
C GLU A 198 -9.81 -2.62 -10.98
N HIS A 199 -9.28 -2.90 -12.16
CA HIS A 199 -9.27 -4.26 -12.70
C HIS A 199 -8.34 -5.23 -11.96
N TYR A 200 -7.11 -4.83 -11.64
CA TYR A 200 -6.13 -5.72 -10.98
C TYR A 200 -6.41 -5.92 -9.49
N PRO A 201 -6.73 -4.89 -8.69
CA PRO A 201 -7.19 -5.07 -7.31
C PRO A 201 -8.41 -6.00 -7.21
N ARG A 202 -9.39 -5.89 -8.12
CA ARG A 202 -10.53 -6.81 -8.18
C ARG A 202 -10.10 -8.27 -8.34
N LYS A 203 -9.18 -8.55 -9.26
CA LYS A 203 -8.62 -9.91 -9.44
C LYS A 203 -7.84 -10.37 -8.21
N SER A 204 -7.12 -9.46 -7.57
CA SER A 204 -6.34 -9.71 -6.36
C SER A 204 -7.23 -10.09 -5.19
N ALA A 205 -8.36 -9.38 -4.99
CA ALA A 205 -9.35 -9.72 -3.96
C ALA A 205 -9.93 -11.13 -4.17
N ILE A 206 -10.35 -11.45 -5.40
CA ILE A 206 -10.87 -12.78 -5.77
C ILE A 206 -9.83 -13.87 -5.50
N LEU A 207 -8.55 -13.59 -5.78
CA LEU A 207 -7.48 -14.54 -5.56
C LEU A 207 -7.22 -14.76 -4.07
N LEU A 208 -7.06 -13.66 -3.29
CA LEU A 208 -6.71 -13.73 -1.87
C LEU A 208 -7.82 -14.35 -1.02
N LYS A 209 -9.10 -14.09 -1.35
CA LYS A 209 -10.26 -14.67 -0.68
C LYS A 209 -10.25 -16.21 -0.64
N ARG A 210 -9.57 -16.87 -1.58
CA ARG A 210 -9.48 -18.35 -1.63
C ARG A 210 -8.63 -18.93 -0.50
N TYR A 211 -7.77 -18.12 0.08
CA TYR A 211 -6.80 -18.55 1.11
C TYR A 211 -7.22 -18.15 2.52
N LEU A 212 -8.01 -17.07 2.65
CA LEU A 212 -8.27 -16.42 3.93
C LEU A 212 -9.75 -16.60 4.35
N PRO A 213 -10.01 -17.28 5.48
CA PRO A 213 -11.40 -17.50 5.95
C PRO A 213 -12.06 -16.21 6.45
N ASN A 214 -11.29 -15.31 7.06
CA ASN A 214 -11.79 -14.05 7.65
C ASN A 214 -11.50 -12.87 6.71
N PHE A 215 -12.02 -12.93 5.49
CA PHE A 215 -11.75 -11.96 4.43
C PHE A 215 -13.01 -11.19 4.03
N MET A 216 -12.95 -9.87 4.16
CA MET A 216 -13.99 -8.93 3.74
C MET A 216 -13.52 -8.17 2.51
N ASP A 217 -14.23 -8.32 1.37
CA ASP A 217 -14.00 -7.59 0.12
C ASP A 217 -15.06 -6.48 -0.01
N VAL A 218 -14.63 -5.24 -0.03
CA VAL A 218 -15.48 -4.05 -0.16
C VAL A 218 -15.11 -3.30 -1.42
N GLU A 219 -16.09 -3.18 -2.33
CA GLU A 219 -15.99 -2.37 -3.53
C GLU A 219 -16.49 -0.96 -3.26
N ILE A 220 -15.66 0.04 -3.55
CA ILE A 220 -16.02 1.46 -3.46
C ILE A 220 -16.46 1.91 -4.85
N GLU A 221 -17.74 2.23 -4.97
CA GLU A 221 -18.35 2.59 -6.26
C GLU A 221 -17.73 3.86 -6.86
N ASN A 222 -17.55 3.83 -8.19
CA ASN A 222 -17.05 4.93 -9.01
C ASN A 222 -15.65 5.44 -8.66
N MET A 223 -14.86 4.68 -7.90
CA MET A 223 -13.50 5.04 -7.52
C MET A 223 -12.45 4.30 -8.36
N GLY A 224 -11.36 5.01 -8.66
CA GLY A 224 -10.10 4.51 -9.21
C GLY A 224 -9.04 4.33 -8.13
N HIS A 225 -7.81 4.04 -8.57
CA HIS A 225 -6.69 3.71 -7.70
C HIS A 225 -6.29 4.85 -6.75
N GLY A 226 -6.39 4.64 -5.44
CA GLY A 226 -6.06 5.63 -4.41
C GLY A 226 -7.06 6.78 -4.26
N GLN A 227 -8.07 6.86 -5.13
CA GLN A 227 -9.02 7.97 -5.16
C GLN A 227 -9.83 8.08 -3.86
N PHE A 228 -10.22 6.94 -3.28
CA PHE A 228 -10.97 6.94 -2.01
C PHE A 228 -10.14 7.50 -0.85
N LEU A 229 -8.86 7.13 -0.77
CA LEU A 229 -7.94 7.65 0.25
C LEU A 229 -7.71 9.16 0.09
N HIS A 230 -7.54 9.63 -1.14
CA HIS A 230 -7.14 11.01 -1.40
C HIS A 230 -8.33 11.99 -1.44
N GLU A 231 -9.39 11.66 -2.18
CA GLU A 231 -10.53 12.57 -2.37
C GLU A 231 -11.59 12.47 -1.27
N HIS A 232 -11.64 11.35 -0.52
CA HIS A 232 -12.62 11.07 0.51
C HIS A 232 -12.00 10.65 1.83
N SER A 233 -10.87 11.27 2.20
CA SER A 233 -10.03 10.91 3.34
C SER A 233 -10.79 10.83 4.68
N GLU A 234 -11.75 11.72 4.93
CA GLU A 234 -12.60 11.67 6.12
C GLU A 234 -13.45 10.40 6.17
N ARG A 235 -14.14 10.08 5.07
CA ARG A 235 -14.94 8.86 4.96
C ARG A 235 -14.07 7.61 5.05
N TYR A 236 -12.94 7.62 4.35
CA TYR A 236 -11.93 6.55 4.42
C TYR A 236 -11.51 6.27 5.86
N ALA A 237 -11.14 7.32 6.60
CA ALA A 237 -10.70 7.19 7.98
C ALA A 237 -11.82 6.66 8.90
N LYS A 238 -13.04 7.17 8.77
CA LYS A 238 -14.20 6.70 9.56
C LYS A 238 -14.53 5.23 9.31
N GLU A 239 -14.53 4.80 8.05
CA GLU A 239 -14.76 3.39 7.70
C GLU A 239 -13.62 2.49 8.19
N LEU A 240 -12.35 2.96 8.13
CA LEU A 240 -11.22 2.24 8.71
C LEU A 240 -11.35 2.11 10.23
N VAL A 241 -11.70 3.19 10.94
CA VAL A 241 -11.93 3.15 12.40
C VAL A 241 -13.05 2.17 12.76
N ASN A 242 -14.15 2.14 12.02
CA ASN A 242 -15.22 1.18 12.23
C ASN A 242 -14.72 -0.28 12.12
N TYR A 243 -13.89 -0.56 11.14
CA TYR A 243 -13.24 -1.89 11.02
C TYR A 243 -12.30 -2.18 12.18
N LEU A 244 -11.53 -1.19 12.62
CA LEU A 244 -10.62 -1.37 13.75
C LEU A 244 -11.36 -1.68 15.05
N GLN A 245 -12.55 -1.13 15.25
CA GLN A 245 -13.36 -1.31 16.45
C GLN A 245 -14.25 -2.56 16.42
N SER A 246 -14.48 -3.16 15.25
CA SER A 246 -15.21 -4.42 15.10
C SER A 246 -14.38 -5.61 15.57
#